data_a9665f91ad81596c7785daca167b2b28
#
_entry.id   a9665f91ad81596c7785daca167b2b28
#
_cell.length_a   1.000
_cell.length_b   1.000
_cell.length_c   1.000
_cell.angle_alpha   90.00
_cell.angle_beta   90.00
_cell.angle_gamma   90.00
#
_symmetry.space_group_name_H-M   'P 1'
#
loop_
_entity.id
_entity.type
_entity.pdbx_description
1 polymer ?
#
loop_
_entity_poly.entity_id
_entity_poly.type
_entity_poly.pdbx_seq_one_letter_code
_entity_poly.pdbx_strand_id
1 'polypeptide(L)'
;MIKIVCTSCQKPLSLDETKLPMKEVTFPCPACKTKLVVDRRKLESPAAPVPSPAEGAGAPAGDDEGFGAKALIVGNDSPSLRQAAKLIGLMPMHMPTAQQARDYFMQEFPPVVMLNPGQVTAPPLESMQPMISLTPVDRRKSFIILLSDNLRTLDGNAAFLYGVNLIVANKDLGAFQQIYRDAFAYHERLYGAMNSVMKVLAER
;
A
#
# COMPACT_ATOMS: atom_id res chain seq x y z
N MET A 1 13.38 -6.35 33.48
CA MET A 1 13.79 -5.16 32.73
C MET A 1 12.99 -5.06 31.45
N ILE A 2 12.19 -4.05 31.28
CA ILE A 2 11.37 -3.79 30.10
C ILE A 2 12.14 -2.87 29.16
N LYS A 3 12.22 -3.22 27.87
CA LYS A 3 12.78 -2.36 26.82
C LYS A 3 11.65 -1.61 26.11
N ILE A 4 11.68 -0.29 26.16
CA ILE A 4 10.76 0.59 25.44
C ILE A 4 11.54 1.48 24.47
N VAL A 5 10.92 1.87 23.37
CA VAL A 5 11.54 2.76 22.39
C VAL A 5 10.86 4.12 22.48
N CYS A 6 11.63 5.19 22.53
CA CYS A 6 11.09 6.54 22.54
C CYS A 6 10.40 6.84 21.21
N THR A 7 9.15 7.28 21.25
CA THR A 7 8.35 7.62 20.05
C THR A 7 8.87 8.83 19.28
N SER A 8 9.67 9.69 19.95
CA SER A 8 10.19 10.92 19.33
C SER A 8 11.62 10.79 18.77
N CYS A 9 12.52 10.10 19.48
CA CYS A 9 13.94 9.99 19.05
C CYS A 9 14.38 8.55 18.76
N GLN A 10 13.48 7.58 18.86
CA GLN A 10 13.68 6.14 18.59
C GLN A 10 14.82 5.46 19.38
N LYS A 11 15.33 6.10 20.44
CA LYS A 11 16.33 5.46 21.29
C LYS A 11 15.69 4.41 22.20
N PRO A 12 16.30 3.21 22.33
CA PRO A 12 15.84 2.21 23.27
C PRO A 12 16.16 2.63 24.71
N LEU A 13 15.18 2.47 25.60
CA LEU A 13 15.28 2.77 27.02
C LEU A 13 14.99 1.48 27.80
N SER A 14 15.85 1.16 28.79
CA SER A 14 15.63 0.02 29.66
C SER A 14 15.08 0.54 31.00
N LEU A 15 13.92 0.06 31.40
CA LEU A 15 13.28 0.40 32.67
C LEU A 15 13.23 -0.80 33.61
N ASP A 16 13.46 -0.57 34.88
CA ASP A 16 13.32 -1.58 35.92
C ASP A 16 11.85 -1.77 36.27
N GLU A 17 11.33 -2.97 36.06
CA GLU A 17 9.96 -3.36 36.38
C GLU A 17 9.58 -3.18 37.84
N THR A 18 10.55 -3.40 38.75
CA THR A 18 10.33 -3.32 40.18
C THR A 18 10.12 -1.90 40.70
N LYS A 19 10.52 -0.90 39.90
CA LYS A 19 10.40 0.52 40.27
C LYS A 19 9.20 1.21 39.65
N LEU A 20 8.45 0.52 38.81
CA LEU A 20 7.27 1.06 38.12
C LEU A 20 6.00 0.69 38.91
N PRO A 21 5.21 1.65 39.40
CA PRO A 21 3.93 1.39 40.04
C PRO A 21 2.92 0.81 39.04
N MET A 22 1.93 0.07 39.55
CA MET A 22 0.82 -0.54 38.76
C MET A 22 -0.16 0.51 38.20
N LYS A 23 0.34 1.65 37.78
CA LYS A 23 -0.43 2.78 37.21
C LYS A 23 0.32 3.35 36.02
N GLU A 24 -0.38 4.17 35.24
CA GLU A 24 0.22 4.96 34.16
C GLU A 24 1.27 5.92 34.73
N VAL A 25 2.50 5.83 34.24
CA VAL A 25 3.63 6.65 34.70
C VAL A 25 4.15 7.47 33.51
N THR A 26 4.30 8.75 33.77
CA THR A 26 4.89 9.69 32.81
C THR A 26 6.30 10.04 33.24
N PHE A 27 7.29 9.87 32.38
CA PHE A 27 8.67 10.30 32.62
C PHE A 27 9.30 10.90 31.37
N PRO A 28 10.25 11.82 31.51
CA PRO A 28 10.92 12.43 30.36
C PRO A 28 11.97 11.48 29.77
N CYS A 29 12.03 11.39 28.46
CA CYS A 29 13.10 10.69 27.77
C CYS A 29 14.47 11.33 28.09
N PRO A 30 15.49 10.58 28.52
CA PRO A 30 16.80 11.14 28.86
C PRO A 30 17.54 11.73 27.64
N ALA A 31 17.17 11.34 26.42
CA ALA A 31 17.83 11.80 25.20
C ALA A 31 17.18 13.03 24.58
N CYS A 32 15.83 13.10 24.51
CA CYS A 32 15.12 14.20 23.84
C CYS A 32 14.15 14.97 24.77
N LYS A 33 14.09 14.63 26.06
CA LYS A 33 13.22 15.23 27.09
C LYS A 33 11.72 15.18 26.80
N THR A 34 11.29 14.47 25.77
CA THR A 34 9.87 14.25 25.45
C THR A 34 9.23 13.41 26.53
N LYS A 35 8.02 13.75 26.98
CA LYS A 35 7.27 13.00 27.97
C LYS A 35 6.79 11.67 27.37
N LEU A 36 7.19 10.56 27.99
CA LEU A 36 6.76 9.21 27.63
C LEU A 36 5.77 8.72 28.70
N VAL A 37 4.69 8.15 28.25
CA VAL A 37 3.64 7.56 29.11
C VAL A 37 3.72 6.05 28.97
N VAL A 38 3.94 5.35 30.10
CA VAL A 38 4.04 3.88 30.14
C VAL A 38 3.02 3.34 31.13
N ASP A 39 2.15 2.46 30.63
CA ASP A 39 1.18 1.73 31.46
C ASP A 39 1.64 0.28 31.62
N ARG A 40 2.00 -0.11 32.83
CA ARG A 40 2.47 -1.47 33.18
C ARG A 40 1.41 -2.54 32.88
N ARG A 41 0.13 -2.23 32.97
CA ARG A 41 -0.97 -3.18 32.68
C ARG A 41 -0.98 -3.65 31.23
N LYS A 42 -0.49 -2.82 30.30
CA LYS A 42 -0.36 -3.17 28.89
C LYS A 42 0.91 -3.97 28.56
N LEU A 43 1.86 -4.04 29.49
CA LEU A 43 3.12 -4.75 29.32
C LEU A 43 3.10 -6.18 29.89
N GLU A 44 2.22 -6.46 30.85
CA GLU A 44 2.06 -7.79 31.47
C GLU A 44 0.96 -8.65 30.83
N SER A 45 0.15 -8.10 29.96
CA SER A 45 -0.75 -8.91 29.15
C SER A 45 0.09 -9.60 28.09
N PRO A 46 0.18 -10.96 28.05
CA PRO A 46 0.59 -11.62 26.82
C PRO A 46 -0.38 -11.07 25.76
N ALA A 47 0.16 -10.50 24.70
CA ALA A 47 -0.58 -9.83 23.67
C ALA A 47 -1.87 -10.60 23.36
N ALA A 48 -2.97 -10.19 24.01
CA ALA A 48 -4.26 -10.43 23.43
C ALA A 48 -4.16 -9.79 22.05
N PRO A 49 -4.39 -10.53 20.95
CA PRO A 49 -4.37 -9.92 19.66
C PRO A 49 -5.33 -8.74 19.73
N VAL A 50 -4.80 -7.54 19.54
CA VAL A 50 -5.62 -6.41 19.12
C VAL A 50 -6.49 -7.02 18.05
N PRO A 51 -7.84 -6.91 18.10
CA PRO A 51 -8.62 -7.38 16.98
C PRO A 51 -8.07 -6.64 15.76
N SER A 52 -7.25 -7.35 15.02
CA SER A 52 -6.85 -6.98 13.69
C SER A 52 -8.16 -6.67 13.00
N PRO A 53 -8.38 -5.49 12.44
CA PRO A 53 -9.57 -5.29 11.65
C PRO A 53 -9.50 -6.29 10.51
N ALA A 54 -10.32 -7.34 10.67
CA ALA A 54 -10.60 -8.38 9.70
C ALA A 54 -9.36 -8.88 8.91
N GLU A 55 -8.78 -10.00 9.33
CA GLU A 55 -8.35 -11.02 8.39
C GLU A 55 -9.52 -11.30 7.45
N GLY A 56 -9.49 -10.67 6.30
CA GLY A 56 -10.59 -10.72 5.33
C GLY A 56 -10.34 -9.94 4.08
N ALA A 57 -9.10 -9.58 3.78
CA ALA A 57 -8.67 -9.24 2.43
C ALA A 57 -7.43 -10.08 2.15
N GLY A 58 -7.65 -11.38 2.04
CA GLY A 58 -6.71 -12.26 1.38
C GLY A 58 -6.50 -11.68 -0.02
N ALA A 59 -5.28 -11.23 -0.31
CA ALA A 59 -4.81 -11.46 -1.66
C ALA A 59 -5.19 -12.92 -1.98
N PRO A 60 -5.76 -13.23 -3.14
CA PRO A 60 -6.09 -14.60 -3.48
C PRO A 60 -4.80 -15.41 -3.39
N ALA A 61 -4.62 -16.13 -2.28
CA ALA A 61 -3.71 -17.24 -2.18
C ALA A 61 -4.38 -18.37 -2.96
N GLY A 62 -4.26 -18.29 -4.27
CA GLY A 62 -4.33 -19.49 -5.09
C GLY A 62 -3.02 -20.22 -4.82
N ASP A 63 -3.11 -21.36 -4.14
CA ASP A 63 -2.08 -22.39 -4.16
C ASP A 63 -1.93 -22.86 -5.61
N ASP A 64 -1.07 -22.14 -6.34
CA ASP A 64 -0.53 -22.60 -7.61
C ASP A 64 0.98 -22.36 -7.55
N GLU A 65 1.69 -23.46 -7.38
CA GLU A 65 3.15 -23.54 -7.40
C GLU A 65 3.64 -23.00 -8.74
N GLY A 66 4.21 -21.78 -8.71
CA GLY A 66 5.06 -21.38 -9.82
C GLY A 66 5.18 -19.91 -10.16
N PHE A 67 4.14 -19.07 -10.02
CA PHE A 67 4.28 -17.66 -10.37
C PHE A 67 3.46 -16.78 -9.41
N GLY A 68 4.15 -16.11 -8.49
CA GLY A 68 3.54 -15.10 -7.63
C GLY A 68 2.79 -14.04 -8.46
N ALA A 69 1.69 -13.51 -7.93
CA ALA A 69 0.89 -12.47 -8.60
C ALA A 69 1.81 -11.31 -9.04
N LYS A 70 1.56 -10.77 -10.24
CA LYS A 70 2.44 -9.79 -10.89
C LYS A 70 1.92 -8.35 -10.68
N ALA A 71 2.85 -7.41 -10.44
CA ALA A 71 2.58 -5.98 -10.53
C ALA A 71 3.11 -5.47 -11.88
N LEU A 72 2.23 -4.91 -12.71
CA LEU A 72 2.60 -4.37 -14.01
C LEU A 72 3.12 -2.94 -13.83
N ILE A 73 4.39 -2.71 -14.17
CA ILE A 73 5.02 -1.39 -14.18
C ILE A 73 5.05 -0.88 -15.61
N VAL A 74 4.49 0.31 -15.84
CA VAL A 74 4.33 0.92 -17.17
C VAL A 74 5.09 2.23 -17.25
N GLY A 75 5.93 2.38 -18.27
CA GLY A 75 6.74 3.58 -18.50
C GLY A 75 8.09 3.53 -17.81
N ASN A 76 8.45 4.55 -17.03
CA ASN A 76 9.76 4.62 -16.38
C ASN A 76 9.88 3.56 -15.28
N ASP A 77 10.97 2.81 -15.33
CA ASP A 77 11.28 1.80 -14.33
C ASP A 77 12.43 2.26 -13.42
N SER A 78 12.37 1.87 -12.17
CA SER A 78 13.43 2.16 -11.20
C SER A 78 13.58 1.02 -10.19
N PRO A 79 14.78 0.83 -9.60
CA PRO A 79 14.99 -0.16 -8.54
C PRO A 79 14.04 0.05 -7.35
N SER A 80 13.77 1.31 -6.99
CA SER A 80 12.84 1.66 -5.90
C SER A 80 11.42 1.21 -6.20
N LEU A 81 10.97 1.36 -7.45
CA LEU A 81 9.63 0.94 -7.87
C LEU A 81 9.48 -0.58 -7.90
N ARG A 82 10.50 -1.28 -8.39
CA ARG A 82 10.54 -2.76 -8.32
C ARG A 82 10.55 -3.26 -6.88
N GLN A 83 11.29 -2.59 -6.00
CA GLN A 83 11.30 -2.91 -4.58
C GLN A 83 9.92 -2.66 -3.94
N ALA A 84 9.25 -1.56 -4.29
CA ALA A 84 7.90 -1.24 -3.83
C ALA A 84 6.88 -2.35 -4.21
N ALA A 85 6.95 -2.87 -5.44
CA ALA A 85 6.12 -4.01 -5.87
C ALA A 85 6.40 -5.28 -5.03
N LYS A 86 7.67 -5.58 -4.77
CA LYS A 86 8.06 -6.74 -3.93
C LYS A 86 7.59 -6.60 -2.48
N LEU A 87 7.62 -5.39 -1.91
CA LEU A 87 7.17 -5.12 -0.53
C LEU A 87 5.67 -5.38 -0.32
N ILE A 88 4.87 -5.33 -1.39
CA ILE A 88 3.45 -5.70 -1.35
C ILE A 88 3.18 -7.15 -1.80
N GLY A 89 4.25 -7.96 -1.93
CA GLY A 89 4.15 -9.38 -2.25
C GLY A 89 3.94 -9.69 -3.74
N LEU A 90 4.21 -8.73 -4.64
CA LEU A 90 4.00 -8.89 -6.08
C LEU A 90 5.33 -8.94 -6.84
N MET A 91 5.36 -9.73 -7.92
CA MET A 91 6.51 -9.77 -8.84
C MET A 91 6.44 -8.59 -9.84
N PRO A 92 7.46 -7.72 -9.89
CA PRO A 92 7.46 -6.60 -10.84
C PRO A 92 7.65 -7.08 -12.28
N MET A 93 6.72 -6.72 -13.16
CA MET A 93 6.77 -6.92 -14.60
C MET A 93 6.80 -5.55 -15.27
N HIS A 94 7.86 -5.24 -16.01
CA HIS A 94 8.02 -3.94 -16.66
C HIS A 94 7.62 -3.98 -18.14
N MET A 95 6.81 -3.00 -18.53
CA MET A 95 6.45 -2.70 -19.91
C MET A 95 6.80 -1.24 -20.24
N PRO A 96 7.68 -1.00 -21.20
CA PRO A 96 8.14 0.36 -21.49
C PRO A 96 7.07 1.27 -22.12
N THR A 97 6.06 0.68 -22.77
CA THR A 97 5.00 1.45 -23.43
C THR A 97 3.62 1.07 -22.89
N ALA A 98 2.72 2.06 -22.85
CA ALA A 98 1.34 1.85 -22.42
C ALA A 98 0.56 0.91 -23.36
N GLN A 99 0.92 0.84 -24.64
CA GLN A 99 0.28 -0.08 -25.59
C GLN A 99 0.63 -1.54 -25.26
N GLN A 100 1.91 -1.86 -25.09
CA GLN A 100 2.34 -3.21 -24.69
C GLN A 100 1.73 -3.61 -23.34
N ALA A 101 1.65 -2.65 -22.41
CA ALA A 101 1.05 -2.86 -21.11
C ALA A 101 -0.45 -3.19 -21.22
N ARG A 102 -1.17 -2.51 -22.11
CA ARG A 102 -2.59 -2.80 -22.38
C ARG A 102 -2.79 -4.19 -22.96
N ASP A 103 -1.97 -4.58 -23.93
CA ASP A 103 -2.07 -5.89 -24.58
C ASP A 103 -1.82 -7.01 -23.55
N TYR A 104 -0.81 -6.84 -22.68
CA TYR A 104 -0.56 -7.74 -21.57
C TYR A 104 -1.70 -7.73 -20.54
N PHE A 105 -2.20 -6.55 -20.18
CA PHE A 105 -3.28 -6.38 -19.21
C PHE A 105 -4.54 -7.14 -19.63
N MET A 106 -4.89 -7.09 -20.91
CA MET A 106 -6.09 -7.75 -21.45
C MET A 106 -5.98 -9.29 -21.46
N GLN A 107 -4.78 -9.83 -21.33
CA GLN A 107 -4.53 -11.29 -21.27
C GLN A 107 -4.46 -11.80 -19.82
N GLU A 108 -3.78 -11.09 -18.94
CA GLU A 108 -3.38 -11.59 -17.63
C GLU A 108 -4.12 -10.93 -16.45
N PHE A 109 -4.74 -9.77 -16.67
CA PHE A 109 -5.41 -8.96 -15.64
C PHE A 109 -4.61 -8.87 -14.32
N PRO A 110 -3.40 -8.28 -14.31
CA PRO A 110 -2.56 -8.19 -13.13
C PRO A 110 -3.30 -7.42 -12.02
N PRO A 111 -3.21 -7.86 -10.74
CA PRO A 111 -3.97 -7.24 -9.64
C PRO A 111 -3.57 -5.79 -9.39
N VAL A 112 -2.33 -5.42 -9.70
CA VAL A 112 -1.83 -4.04 -9.53
C VAL A 112 -1.15 -3.56 -10.81
N VAL A 113 -1.47 -2.33 -11.20
CA VAL A 113 -0.82 -1.62 -12.31
C VAL A 113 -0.21 -0.33 -11.78
N MET A 114 1.07 -0.11 -12.03
CA MET A 114 1.84 1.05 -11.63
C MET A 114 2.22 1.86 -12.89
N LEU A 115 1.56 2.98 -13.12
CA LEU A 115 1.84 3.88 -14.24
C LEU A 115 2.88 4.91 -13.80
N ASN A 116 4.05 4.92 -14.42
CA ASN A 116 5.13 5.87 -14.11
C ASN A 116 5.58 6.64 -15.36
N PRO A 117 4.87 7.69 -15.74
CA PRO A 117 5.29 8.58 -16.82
C PRO A 117 6.48 9.48 -16.44
N GLY A 118 6.86 9.54 -15.16
CA GLY A 118 7.79 10.50 -14.58
C GLY A 118 7.06 11.78 -14.22
N GLN A 119 7.09 12.77 -15.10
CA GLN A 119 6.30 14.00 -14.93
C GLN A 119 4.90 13.84 -15.53
N VAL A 120 3.91 14.29 -14.79
CA VAL A 120 2.52 14.29 -15.21
C VAL A 120 2.14 15.68 -15.67
N THR A 121 1.67 15.78 -16.89
CA THR A 121 1.12 17.00 -17.49
C THR A 121 -0.38 17.13 -17.19
N ALA A 122 -1.01 18.20 -17.67
CA ALA A 122 -2.46 18.33 -17.55
C ALA A 122 -3.21 17.16 -18.23
N PRO A 123 -4.38 16.75 -17.73
CA PRO A 123 -5.20 15.73 -18.36
C PRO A 123 -5.62 16.13 -19.80
N PRO A 124 -5.72 15.16 -20.74
CA PRO A 124 -5.49 13.73 -20.57
C PRO A 124 -3.99 13.37 -20.58
N LEU A 125 -3.63 12.31 -19.84
CA LEU A 125 -2.25 11.81 -19.82
C LEU A 125 -1.98 10.95 -21.06
N GLU A 126 -1.63 11.61 -22.17
CA GLU A 126 -1.52 10.97 -23.50
C GLU A 126 -0.56 9.78 -23.53
N SER A 127 0.59 9.88 -22.85
CA SER A 127 1.59 8.80 -22.78
C SER A 127 1.06 7.50 -22.16
N MET A 128 0.03 7.59 -21.33
CA MET A 128 -0.59 6.45 -20.64
C MET A 128 -2.03 6.18 -21.10
N GLN A 129 -2.47 6.89 -22.15
CA GLN A 129 -3.84 6.81 -22.67
C GLN A 129 -4.35 5.38 -22.90
N PRO A 130 -3.58 4.43 -23.47
CA PRO A 130 -4.03 3.05 -23.65
C PRO A 130 -4.42 2.36 -22.33
N MET A 131 -3.78 2.69 -21.21
CA MET A 131 -4.06 2.12 -19.89
C MET A 131 -5.16 2.87 -19.14
N ILE A 132 -5.28 4.18 -19.34
CA ILE A 132 -6.29 5.00 -18.66
C ILE A 132 -7.66 4.86 -19.33
N SER A 133 -7.71 4.63 -20.64
CA SER A 133 -8.95 4.47 -21.42
C SER A 133 -9.53 3.05 -21.42
N LEU A 134 -9.15 2.21 -20.45
CA LEU A 134 -9.77 0.90 -20.25
C LEU A 134 -11.27 1.06 -19.94
N THR A 135 -12.06 0.06 -20.34
CA THR A 135 -13.49 0.05 -19.99
C THR A 135 -13.67 0.03 -18.47
N PRO A 136 -14.77 0.57 -17.93
CA PRO A 136 -15.03 0.53 -16.50
C PRO A 136 -15.02 -0.89 -15.90
N VAL A 137 -15.42 -1.90 -16.70
CA VAL A 137 -15.41 -3.30 -16.29
C VAL A 137 -13.97 -3.81 -16.16
N ASP A 138 -13.13 -3.58 -17.17
CA ASP A 138 -11.75 -4.05 -17.16
C ASP A 138 -10.92 -3.32 -16.13
N ARG A 139 -11.11 -2.01 -15.99
CA ARG A 139 -10.40 -1.19 -15.02
C ARG A 139 -10.60 -1.63 -13.56
N ARG A 140 -11.79 -2.16 -13.23
CA ARG A 140 -12.11 -2.66 -11.87
C ARG A 140 -11.41 -3.98 -11.52
N LYS A 141 -10.85 -4.69 -12.49
CA LYS A 141 -10.12 -5.93 -12.26
C LYS A 141 -8.76 -5.71 -11.64
N SER A 142 -8.24 -4.48 -11.65
CA SER A 142 -6.91 -4.13 -11.16
C SER A 142 -6.93 -2.84 -10.35
N PHE A 143 -6.02 -2.74 -9.38
CA PHE A 143 -5.76 -1.52 -8.63
C PHE A 143 -4.72 -0.69 -9.39
N ILE A 144 -5.13 0.45 -9.96
CA ILE A 144 -4.29 1.29 -10.81
C ILE A 144 -3.69 2.43 -9.97
N ILE A 145 -2.36 2.52 -9.97
CA ILE A 145 -1.57 3.51 -9.24
C ILE A 145 -0.86 4.40 -10.26
N LEU A 146 -0.96 5.71 -10.11
CA LEU A 146 -0.16 6.67 -10.88
C LEU A 146 0.99 7.20 -10.01
N LEU A 147 2.22 7.00 -10.50
CA LEU A 147 3.42 7.56 -9.88
C LEU A 147 3.82 8.83 -10.61
N SER A 148 4.33 9.80 -9.86
CA SER A 148 4.68 11.09 -10.44
C SER A 148 5.72 11.83 -9.58
N ASP A 149 6.53 12.67 -10.25
CA ASP A 149 7.48 13.55 -9.58
C ASP A 149 6.84 14.86 -9.10
N ASN A 150 5.70 15.25 -9.70
CA ASN A 150 5.09 16.56 -9.49
C ASN A 150 3.68 16.52 -8.86
N LEU A 151 3.10 15.36 -8.62
CA LEU A 151 1.83 15.22 -7.89
C LEU A 151 2.06 14.88 -6.41
N ARG A 152 1.05 15.12 -5.59
CA ARG A 152 1.07 14.78 -4.16
C ARG A 152 0.53 13.38 -3.95
N THR A 153 1.17 12.63 -3.05
CA THR A 153 0.66 11.33 -2.59
C THR A 153 -0.73 11.49 -1.97
N LEU A 154 -1.64 10.56 -2.27
CA LEU A 154 -3.03 10.54 -1.82
C LEU A 154 -3.87 11.73 -2.33
N ASP A 155 -3.49 12.37 -3.44
CA ASP A 155 -4.31 13.40 -4.07
C ASP A 155 -5.54 12.78 -4.74
N GLY A 156 -6.68 12.81 -4.05
CA GLY A 156 -7.94 12.25 -4.53
C GLY A 156 -8.51 12.97 -5.75
N ASN A 157 -8.30 14.30 -5.86
CA ASN A 157 -8.75 15.06 -7.02
C ASN A 157 -7.95 14.66 -8.27
N ALA A 158 -6.63 14.58 -8.15
CA ALA A 158 -5.79 14.13 -9.23
C ALA A 158 -6.10 12.67 -9.60
N ALA A 159 -6.31 11.78 -8.62
CA ALA A 159 -6.70 10.39 -8.88
C ALA A 159 -7.99 10.30 -9.68
N PHE A 160 -9.00 11.11 -9.36
CA PHE A 160 -10.25 11.18 -10.10
C PHE A 160 -10.03 11.70 -11.53
N LEU A 161 -9.29 12.80 -11.71
CA LEU A 161 -9.01 13.41 -13.01
C LEU A 161 -8.26 12.48 -13.96
N TYR A 162 -7.27 11.74 -13.46
CA TYR A 162 -6.51 10.76 -14.25
C TYR A 162 -7.17 9.38 -14.30
N GLY A 163 -8.26 9.21 -13.60
CA GLY A 163 -9.00 7.97 -13.59
C GLY A 163 -8.22 6.80 -12.99
N VAL A 164 -7.43 7.01 -11.95
CA VAL A 164 -6.67 5.99 -11.22
C VAL A 164 -7.17 5.80 -9.79
N ASN A 165 -6.78 4.73 -9.13
CA ASN A 165 -7.21 4.45 -7.77
C ASN A 165 -6.36 5.17 -6.72
N LEU A 166 -5.09 5.42 -7.03
CA LEU A 166 -4.12 5.99 -6.09
C LEU A 166 -3.08 6.83 -6.83
N ILE A 167 -2.70 7.97 -6.25
CA ILE A 167 -1.53 8.76 -6.64
C ILE A 167 -0.43 8.55 -5.61
N VAL A 168 0.80 8.29 -6.07
CA VAL A 168 1.99 8.21 -5.21
C VAL A 168 3.10 9.06 -5.80
N ALA A 169 3.62 10.02 -5.03
CA ALA A 169 4.80 10.76 -5.41
C ALA A 169 6.04 9.85 -5.38
N ASN A 170 6.91 9.92 -6.39
CA ASN A 170 8.11 9.07 -6.46
C ASN A 170 9.02 9.20 -5.23
N LYS A 171 9.07 10.38 -4.60
CA LYS A 171 9.81 10.60 -3.35
C LYS A 171 9.28 9.81 -2.15
N ASP A 172 8.00 9.40 -2.18
CA ASP A 172 7.32 8.71 -1.08
C ASP A 172 7.33 7.17 -1.25
N LEU A 173 8.04 6.64 -2.25
CA LEU A 173 8.17 5.20 -2.49
C LEU A 173 8.73 4.44 -1.29
N GLY A 174 9.52 5.10 -0.42
CA GLY A 174 9.99 4.49 0.83
C GLY A 174 8.87 4.09 1.80
N ALA A 175 7.73 4.78 1.77
CA ALA A 175 6.54 4.50 2.57
C ALA A 175 5.44 3.74 1.77
N PHE A 176 5.75 3.28 0.56
CA PHE A 176 4.78 2.73 -0.39
C PHE A 176 3.92 1.60 0.19
N GLN A 177 4.53 0.68 0.94
CA GLN A 177 3.81 -0.45 1.52
C GLN A 177 2.63 -0.01 2.42
N GLN A 178 2.87 0.99 3.26
CA GLN A 178 1.82 1.51 4.15
C GLN A 178 0.76 2.28 3.36
N ILE A 179 1.19 3.16 2.44
CA ILE A 179 0.29 3.94 1.57
C ILE A 179 -0.62 3.01 0.77
N TYR A 180 -0.04 1.97 0.16
CA TYR A 180 -0.79 0.99 -0.61
C TYR A 180 -1.80 0.23 0.25
N ARG A 181 -1.38 -0.26 1.42
CA ARG A 181 -2.24 -1.02 2.34
C ARG A 181 -3.48 -0.21 2.74
N ASP A 182 -3.30 1.05 3.12
CA ASP A 182 -4.39 1.92 3.56
C ASP A 182 -5.35 2.25 2.41
N ALA A 183 -4.80 2.58 1.23
CA ALA A 183 -5.59 2.88 0.04
C ALA A 183 -6.34 1.64 -0.48
N PHE A 184 -5.70 0.48 -0.49
CA PHE A 184 -6.30 -0.77 -0.93
C PHE A 184 -7.40 -1.24 0.04
N ALA A 185 -7.20 -1.12 1.34
CA ALA A 185 -8.23 -1.42 2.34
C ALA A 185 -9.48 -0.52 2.18
N TYR A 186 -9.28 0.74 1.81
CA TYR A 186 -10.40 1.63 1.48
C TYR A 186 -11.12 1.18 0.19
N HIS A 187 -10.37 0.84 -0.85
CA HIS A 187 -10.91 0.31 -2.11
C HIS A 187 -11.75 -0.95 -1.90
N GLU A 188 -11.25 -1.91 -1.11
CA GLU A 188 -11.95 -3.14 -0.77
C GLU A 188 -13.25 -2.89 -0.01
N ARG A 189 -13.27 -1.93 0.91
CA ARG A 189 -14.52 -1.55 1.60
C ARG A 189 -15.58 -0.99 0.67
N LEU A 190 -15.17 -0.26 -0.38
CA LEU A 190 -16.11 0.32 -1.36
C LEU A 190 -16.60 -0.71 -2.38
N TYR A 191 -15.71 -1.57 -2.86
CA TYR A 191 -15.99 -2.42 -4.03
C TYR A 191 -16.01 -3.91 -3.73
N GLY A 192 -15.60 -4.36 -2.54
CA GLY A 192 -15.45 -5.78 -2.19
C GLY A 192 -16.75 -6.57 -2.37
N ALA A 193 -17.88 -6.04 -1.92
CA ALA A 193 -19.18 -6.69 -2.08
C ALA A 193 -19.55 -6.88 -3.56
N MET A 194 -19.32 -5.87 -4.39
CA MET A 194 -19.57 -5.93 -5.84
C MET A 194 -18.63 -6.92 -6.52
N ASN A 195 -17.35 -6.89 -6.19
CA ASN A 195 -16.34 -7.80 -6.75
C ASN A 195 -16.65 -9.26 -6.41
N SER A 196 -17.15 -9.53 -5.20
CA SER A 196 -17.59 -10.88 -4.80
C SER A 196 -18.75 -11.40 -5.65
N VAL A 197 -19.74 -10.55 -5.92
CA VAL A 197 -20.87 -10.90 -6.80
C VAL A 197 -20.41 -11.17 -8.23
N MET A 198 -19.49 -10.32 -8.75
CA MET A 198 -18.96 -10.48 -10.11
C MET A 198 -18.17 -11.79 -10.27
N LYS A 199 -17.41 -12.21 -9.25
CA LYS A 199 -16.73 -13.52 -9.24
C LYS A 199 -17.72 -14.67 -9.38
N VAL A 200 -18.78 -14.69 -8.56
CA VAL A 200 -19.81 -15.76 -8.60
C VAL A 200 -20.51 -15.80 -9.95
N LEU A 201 -20.71 -14.64 -10.61
CA LEU A 201 -21.33 -14.60 -11.95
C LEU A 201 -20.39 -15.09 -13.05
N ALA A 202 -19.09 -14.91 -12.90
CA ALA A 202 -18.09 -15.34 -13.89
C ALA A 202 -17.80 -16.87 -13.82
N GLU A 203 -18.12 -17.52 -12.70
CA GLU A 203 -17.95 -18.96 -12.49
C GLU A 203 -19.16 -19.79 -12.94
N ARG A 204 -20.22 -19.13 -13.45
CA ARG A 204 -21.44 -19.77 -14.00
C ARG A 204 -21.43 -19.79 -15.52
#